data_2e9b02fe17722ad72d384c3a416c1bad
#
_entry.id   2e9b02fe17722ad72d384c3a416c1bad
#
_cell.length_a   1.000
_cell.length_b   1.000
_cell.length_c   1.000
_cell.angle_alpha   90.00
_cell.angle_beta   90.00
_cell.angle_gamma   90.00
#
_symmetry.space_group_name_H-M   'P 1'
#
loop_
_entity.id
_entity.type
_entity.pdbx_description
1 polymer ?
#
loop_
_entity_poly.entity_id
_entity_poly.type
_entity_poly.pdbx_seq_one_letter_code
_entity_poly.pdbx_strand_id
1 'polypeptide(L)'
;MLLGAFLGPLLGFAQNSGSVVEILKSEAAEHRIGDRGPIYTNFGDAYVVACEVDVGTDGKVLNAQTSNGFIFDYTLLCKTWRYKPFERNGQPVAARIRESVTILPVGERAEVHVPFPEIHDWSSLRITLSRSGCYGNCSAYEIEIRGDGTALYDGQANVGTTGKKKAKISHASLVKLVEAFRKVDYFSLVAGYASGVTDNPTYVTSISFDGVSKSVLDYVGRGARMPPGVSDVEVAIDRLLGAYRWIERK
;
A
#
# COMPACT_ATOMS: atom_id res chain seq x y z
N MET A 1 54.61 -10.39 -38.89
CA MET A 1 53.77 -10.89 -37.76
C MET A 1 53.01 -9.72 -37.23
N LEU A 2 51.81 -9.50 -37.76
CA LEU A 2 50.94 -8.36 -37.41
C LEU A 2 49.86 -8.86 -36.43
N LEU A 3 49.87 -8.36 -35.19
CA LEU A 3 48.76 -8.54 -34.22
C LEU A 3 47.69 -7.53 -34.53
N GLY A 4 46.52 -7.99 -34.97
CA GLY A 4 45.30 -7.21 -35.06
C GLY A 4 44.58 -7.20 -33.72
N ALA A 5 44.43 -6.04 -33.12
CA ALA A 5 43.57 -5.82 -31.95
C ALA A 5 42.11 -5.65 -32.38
N PHE A 6 41.25 -6.60 -32.02
CA PHE A 6 39.80 -6.47 -32.15
C PHE A 6 39.26 -5.61 -30.96
N LEU A 7 38.89 -4.38 -31.25
CA LEU A 7 38.07 -3.56 -30.39
C LEU A 7 36.59 -3.88 -30.67
N GLY A 8 35.98 -4.68 -29.78
CA GLY A 8 34.54 -4.89 -29.79
C GLY A 8 33.82 -3.63 -29.25
N PRO A 9 32.61 -3.30 -29.75
CA PRO A 9 31.88 -2.17 -29.27
C PRO A 9 31.33 -2.45 -27.85
N LEU A 10 31.73 -1.62 -26.88
CA LEU A 10 31.11 -1.52 -25.59
C LEU A 10 29.67 -1.00 -25.81
N LEU A 11 28.69 -1.90 -25.76
CA LEU A 11 27.27 -1.53 -25.61
C LEU A 11 27.11 -0.88 -24.24
N GLY A 12 27.21 0.42 -24.21
CA GLY A 12 26.82 1.22 -23.07
C GLY A 12 25.30 1.07 -22.84
N PHE A 13 24.92 0.37 -21.80
CA PHE A 13 23.56 0.47 -21.27
C PHE A 13 23.37 1.92 -20.76
N ALA A 14 22.74 2.76 -21.59
CA ALA A 14 22.24 4.05 -21.16
C ALA A 14 21.17 3.77 -20.09
N GLN A 15 21.53 3.92 -18.82
CA GLN A 15 20.55 4.11 -17.75
C GLN A 15 19.84 5.43 -18.07
N ASN A 16 18.65 5.31 -18.65
CA ASN A 16 17.76 6.43 -18.85
C ASN A 16 17.23 6.83 -17.46
N SER A 17 17.99 7.63 -16.72
CA SER A 17 17.54 8.33 -15.54
C SER A 17 16.58 9.43 -16.01
N GLY A 18 15.38 9.04 -16.41
CA GLY A 18 14.31 9.98 -16.69
C GLY A 18 14.17 10.89 -15.48
N SER A 19 14.31 12.18 -15.66
CA SER A 19 14.14 13.17 -14.61
C SER A 19 12.74 13.01 -14.03
N VAL A 20 12.66 12.84 -12.70
CA VAL A 20 11.37 12.81 -11.98
C VAL A 20 10.72 14.19 -12.15
N VAL A 21 9.48 14.22 -12.60
CA VAL A 21 8.74 15.44 -12.87
C VAL A 21 7.94 15.85 -11.63
N GLU A 22 8.11 17.06 -11.15
CA GLU A 22 7.27 17.62 -10.09
C GLU A 22 5.84 17.86 -10.64
N ILE A 23 4.84 17.33 -9.96
CA ILE A 23 3.43 17.41 -10.36
C ILE A 23 2.68 18.37 -9.44
N LEU A 24 1.90 19.26 -10.04
CA LEU A 24 1.04 20.18 -9.28
C LEU A 24 -0.10 19.37 -8.59
N LYS A 25 -0.54 19.87 -7.43
CA LYS A 25 -1.60 19.24 -6.65
C LYS A 25 -2.91 19.07 -7.43
N SER A 26 -3.26 20.02 -8.30
CA SER A 26 -4.43 19.95 -9.18
C SER A 26 -4.33 18.80 -10.18
N GLU A 27 -3.21 18.68 -10.87
CA GLU A 27 -2.94 17.59 -11.81
C GLU A 27 -2.92 16.24 -11.08
N ALA A 28 -2.28 16.17 -9.92
CA ALA A 28 -2.27 14.96 -9.10
C ALA A 28 -3.70 14.51 -8.74
N ALA A 29 -4.59 15.43 -8.42
CA ALA A 29 -5.99 15.13 -8.09
C ALA A 29 -6.77 14.49 -9.25
N GLU A 30 -6.50 14.90 -10.50
CA GLU A 30 -7.12 14.33 -11.71
C GLU A 30 -6.62 12.91 -12.03
N HIS A 31 -5.39 12.61 -11.64
CA HIS A 31 -4.76 11.31 -11.83
C HIS A 31 -5.01 10.34 -10.68
N ARG A 32 -5.54 10.81 -9.56
CA ARG A 32 -5.75 10.00 -8.36
C ARG A 32 -6.71 8.84 -8.61
N ILE A 33 -6.32 7.63 -8.17
CA ILE A 33 -7.18 6.46 -8.14
C ILE A 33 -7.50 6.14 -6.67
N GLY A 34 -8.79 6.08 -6.34
CA GLY A 34 -9.28 5.83 -4.99
C GLY A 34 -9.34 7.08 -4.11
N ASP A 35 -9.98 6.93 -2.96
CA ASP A 35 -10.19 7.98 -1.97
C ASP A 35 -8.99 8.13 -1.03
N ARG A 36 -8.75 9.37 -0.59
CA ARG A 36 -7.76 9.75 0.44
C ARG A 36 -8.45 10.18 1.74
N GLY A 37 -9.55 9.51 2.06
CA GLY A 37 -10.36 9.81 3.23
C GLY A 37 -9.57 9.97 4.52
N PRO A 38 -10.18 10.49 5.60
CA PRO A 38 -9.48 10.77 6.83
C PRO A 38 -9.03 9.49 7.54
N ILE A 39 -8.01 9.63 8.38
CA ILE A 39 -7.71 8.69 9.46
C ILE A 39 -8.41 9.20 10.72
N TYR A 40 -9.14 8.34 11.39
CA TYR A 40 -9.75 8.65 12.67
C TYR A 40 -8.84 8.25 13.83
N THR A 41 -8.76 9.15 14.85
CA THR A 41 -7.96 8.91 16.05
C THR A 41 -8.81 9.11 17.30
N ASN A 42 -8.48 8.40 18.38
CA ASN A 42 -9.07 8.62 19.70
C ASN A 42 -8.29 9.62 20.57
N PHE A 43 -7.37 10.38 19.95
CA PHE A 43 -6.51 11.33 20.66
C PHE A 43 -6.24 12.58 19.79
N GLY A 44 -5.95 13.69 20.46
CA GLY A 44 -5.54 14.95 19.83
C GLY A 44 -6.63 15.66 19.06
N ASP A 45 -6.28 16.81 18.52
CA ASP A 45 -7.12 17.64 17.65
C ASP A 45 -6.96 17.21 16.18
N ALA A 46 -7.79 17.80 15.30
CA ALA A 46 -7.65 17.61 13.87
C ALA A 46 -6.33 18.23 13.35
N TYR A 47 -5.61 17.48 12.52
CA TYR A 47 -4.38 17.96 11.87
C TYR A 47 -4.19 17.32 10.49
N VAL A 48 -3.19 17.80 9.76
CA VAL A 48 -2.87 17.31 8.42
C VAL A 48 -1.40 16.89 8.37
N VAL A 49 -1.15 15.74 7.78
CA VAL A 49 0.19 15.21 7.50
C VAL A 49 0.47 15.33 6.01
N ALA A 50 1.55 15.98 5.64
CA ALA A 50 2.01 15.99 4.26
C ALA A 50 2.68 14.66 3.92
N CYS A 51 2.36 14.11 2.75
CA CYS A 51 2.97 12.92 2.19
C CYS A 51 3.56 13.27 0.82
N GLU A 52 4.88 13.17 0.69
CA GLU A 52 5.57 13.28 -0.58
C GLU A 52 5.80 11.87 -1.13
N VAL A 53 5.38 11.64 -2.38
CA VAL A 53 5.46 10.33 -3.02
C VAL A 53 6.15 10.41 -4.37
N ASP A 54 7.04 9.45 -4.65
CA ASP A 54 7.57 9.20 -5.97
C ASP A 54 6.73 8.14 -6.66
N VAL A 55 6.18 8.47 -7.81
CA VAL A 55 5.28 7.64 -8.61
C VAL A 55 5.99 7.16 -9.86
N GLY A 56 5.96 5.88 -10.12
CA GLY A 56 6.51 5.28 -11.34
C GLY A 56 5.66 5.57 -12.58
N THR A 57 6.22 5.26 -13.75
CA THR A 57 5.53 5.41 -15.04
C THR A 57 4.27 4.57 -15.18
N ASP A 58 4.07 3.59 -14.29
CA ASP A 58 2.87 2.75 -14.20
C ASP A 58 1.82 3.26 -13.19
N GLY A 59 2.03 4.44 -12.60
CA GLY A 59 1.15 5.05 -11.62
C GLY A 59 1.23 4.48 -10.20
N LYS A 60 2.18 3.57 -9.93
CA LYS A 60 2.43 3.06 -8.58
C LYS A 60 3.35 3.97 -7.80
N VAL A 61 3.09 4.12 -6.50
CA VAL A 61 4.03 4.75 -5.57
C VAL A 61 5.22 3.82 -5.35
N LEU A 62 6.41 4.33 -5.66
CA LEU A 62 7.70 3.65 -5.48
C LEU A 62 8.33 3.98 -4.13
N ASN A 63 8.15 5.23 -3.70
CA ASN A 63 8.67 5.74 -2.43
C ASN A 63 7.67 6.72 -1.81
N ALA A 64 7.68 6.83 -0.48
CA ALA A 64 6.86 7.76 0.27
C ALA A 64 7.64 8.31 1.46
N GLN A 65 7.46 9.62 1.74
CA GLN A 65 8.00 10.29 2.91
C GLN A 65 6.91 11.17 3.52
N THR A 66 6.91 11.29 4.84
CA THR A 66 5.95 12.12 5.56
C THR A 66 6.64 13.22 6.35
N SER A 67 5.98 14.36 6.47
CA SER A 67 6.57 15.57 7.05
C SER A 67 6.73 15.56 8.56
N ASN A 68 6.25 14.58 9.29
CA ASN A 68 6.46 14.48 10.74
C ASN A 68 6.31 13.01 11.19
N GLY A 69 7.29 12.50 11.93
CA GLY A 69 7.23 11.21 12.63
C GLY A 69 6.35 11.35 13.86
N PHE A 70 5.08 11.08 13.73
CA PHE A 70 4.17 10.90 14.85
C PHE A 70 4.15 9.44 15.34
N ILE A 71 3.22 9.13 16.20
CA ILE A 71 3.07 7.86 16.91
C ILE A 71 3.05 6.63 15.98
N PHE A 72 2.62 6.79 14.72
CA PHE A 72 2.52 5.70 13.73
C PHE A 72 3.01 6.10 12.34
N ASP A 73 3.32 5.09 11.53
CA ASP A 73 3.95 5.28 10.22
C ASP A 73 2.91 5.48 9.09
N TYR A 74 2.69 6.74 8.71
CA TYR A 74 1.83 7.10 7.58
C TYR A 74 2.42 6.71 6.22
N THR A 75 3.73 6.47 6.13
CA THR A 75 4.38 6.16 4.85
C THR A 75 3.84 4.88 4.25
N LEU A 76 3.46 3.90 5.10
CA LEU A 76 2.85 2.65 4.65
C LEU A 76 1.53 2.90 3.91
N LEU A 77 0.68 3.82 4.43
CA LEU A 77 -0.57 4.19 3.75
C LEU A 77 -0.28 4.89 2.42
N CYS A 78 0.63 5.88 2.42
CA CYS A 78 0.97 6.64 1.21
C CYS A 78 1.53 5.74 0.10
N LYS A 79 2.29 4.70 0.44
CA LYS A 79 2.81 3.69 -0.50
C LYS A 79 1.71 2.88 -1.20
N THR A 80 0.53 2.75 -0.60
CA THR A 80 -0.58 2.03 -1.23
C THR A 80 -1.31 2.85 -2.29
N TRP A 81 -1.07 4.15 -2.36
CA TRP A 81 -1.77 5.03 -3.30
C TRP A 81 -1.48 4.67 -4.74
N ARG A 82 -2.46 4.96 -5.60
CA ARG A 82 -2.39 4.68 -7.03
C ARG A 82 -2.80 5.92 -7.80
N TYR A 83 -2.20 6.06 -8.97
CA TYR A 83 -2.46 7.15 -9.91
C TYR A 83 -2.61 6.57 -11.32
N LYS A 84 -3.36 7.26 -12.17
CA LYS A 84 -3.22 7.08 -13.61
C LYS A 84 -1.81 7.53 -13.99
N PRO A 85 -1.14 6.88 -14.97
CA PRO A 85 0.17 7.33 -15.44
C PRO A 85 0.20 8.82 -15.75
N PHE A 86 1.26 9.50 -15.33
CA PHE A 86 1.52 10.87 -15.75
C PHE A 86 2.25 10.85 -17.09
N GLU A 87 1.91 11.78 -17.97
CA GLU A 87 2.49 11.84 -19.29
C GLU A 87 3.07 13.21 -19.57
N ARG A 88 4.15 13.25 -20.31
CA ARG A 88 4.71 14.45 -20.93
C ARG A 88 5.03 14.14 -22.40
N ASN A 89 4.48 14.95 -23.31
CA ASN A 89 4.62 14.74 -24.75
C ASN A 89 4.16 13.33 -25.21
N GLY A 90 3.07 12.79 -24.60
CA GLY A 90 2.52 11.48 -24.91
C GLY A 90 3.37 10.29 -24.40
N GLN A 91 4.36 10.52 -23.53
CA GLN A 91 5.17 9.47 -22.94
C GLN A 91 4.97 9.40 -21.42
N PRO A 92 4.79 8.20 -20.84
CA PRO A 92 4.71 8.05 -19.40
C PRO A 92 6.00 8.52 -18.71
N VAL A 93 5.85 9.31 -17.65
CA VAL A 93 6.96 9.85 -16.87
C VAL A 93 6.86 9.47 -15.39
N ALA A 94 8.00 9.35 -14.72
CA ALA A 94 8.03 9.28 -13.28
C ALA A 94 7.70 10.64 -12.67
N ALA A 95 6.94 10.65 -11.59
CA ALA A 95 6.38 11.86 -11.01
C ALA A 95 6.69 11.96 -9.52
N ARG A 96 6.91 13.18 -9.01
CA ARG A 96 6.92 13.49 -7.58
C ARG A 96 5.71 14.34 -7.24
N ILE A 97 4.98 13.92 -6.21
CA ILE A 97 3.72 14.51 -5.82
C ILE A 97 3.74 14.79 -4.32
N ARG A 98 3.21 15.94 -3.93
CA ARG A 98 2.97 16.27 -2.52
C ARG A 98 1.46 16.30 -2.26
N GLU A 99 0.97 15.34 -1.47
CA GLU A 99 -0.40 15.25 -1.02
C GLU A 99 -0.52 15.34 0.51
N SER A 100 -1.75 15.22 1.03
CA SER A 100 -2.02 15.32 2.45
C SER A 100 -2.94 14.21 2.92
N VAL A 101 -2.70 13.72 4.13
CA VAL A 101 -3.62 12.87 4.90
C VAL A 101 -4.25 13.73 5.99
N THR A 102 -5.57 13.76 6.07
CA THR A 102 -6.31 14.44 7.12
C THR A 102 -6.51 13.50 8.29
N ILE A 103 -6.17 13.95 9.48
CA ILE A 103 -6.36 13.23 10.73
C ILE A 103 -7.47 13.92 11.50
N LEU A 104 -8.48 13.17 11.91
CA LEU A 104 -9.64 13.69 12.62
C LEU A 104 -9.85 12.93 13.93
N PRO A 105 -10.25 13.59 15.02
CA PRO A 105 -10.69 12.89 16.23
C PRO A 105 -11.95 12.07 15.91
N VAL A 106 -12.06 10.90 16.55
CA VAL A 106 -13.27 10.09 16.48
C VAL A 106 -14.42 10.87 17.11
N GLY A 107 -15.38 11.22 16.28
CA GLY A 107 -16.61 11.89 16.68
C GLY A 107 -17.84 11.08 16.27
N GLU A 108 -19.01 11.73 16.26
CA GLU A 108 -20.18 11.20 15.57
C GLU A 108 -19.88 11.19 14.06
N ARG A 109 -19.86 10.00 13.49
CA ARG A 109 -19.60 9.78 12.07
C ARG A 109 -20.93 9.44 11.40
N ALA A 110 -21.25 10.16 10.33
CA ALA A 110 -22.24 9.67 9.38
C ALA A 110 -21.64 8.46 8.65
N GLU A 111 -22.25 7.30 8.79
CA GLU A 111 -21.88 6.12 8.01
C GLU A 111 -22.30 6.36 6.56
N VAL A 112 -21.35 6.41 5.66
CA VAL A 112 -21.57 6.48 4.23
C VAL A 112 -21.32 5.10 3.66
N HIS A 113 -22.40 4.43 3.23
CA HIS A 113 -22.27 3.14 2.56
C HIS A 113 -21.81 3.35 1.12
N VAL A 114 -20.68 2.75 0.77
CA VAL A 114 -20.14 2.68 -0.60
C VAL A 114 -20.17 1.22 -1.03
N PRO A 115 -21.06 0.82 -1.96
CA PRO A 115 -21.13 -0.56 -2.41
C PRO A 115 -19.78 -1.07 -2.88
N PHE A 116 -19.45 -2.33 -2.54
CA PHE A 116 -18.24 -2.96 -3.03
C PHE A 116 -18.36 -3.13 -4.56
N PRO A 117 -17.44 -2.53 -5.37
CA PRO A 117 -17.53 -2.60 -6.83
C PRO A 117 -17.40 -4.05 -7.33
N GLU A 118 -18.01 -4.36 -8.46
CA GLU A 118 -17.79 -5.64 -9.13
C GLU A 118 -16.40 -5.70 -9.75
N ILE A 119 -15.77 -6.87 -9.70
CA ILE A 119 -14.49 -7.13 -10.36
C ILE A 119 -14.77 -7.69 -11.74
N HIS A 120 -14.53 -6.90 -12.78
CA HIS A 120 -14.72 -7.32 -14.17
C HIS A 120 -13.44 -7.97 -14.73
N ASP A 121 -12.28 -7.41 -14.42
CA ASP A 121 -10.98 -7.96 -14.82
C ASP A 121 -10.18 -8.41 -13.61
N TRP A 122 -10.24 -9.71 -13.31
CA TRP A 122 -9.45 -10.32 -12.24
C TRP A 122 -7.94 -10.16 -12.43
N SER A 123 -7.46 -10.00 -13.66
CA SER A 123 -6.03 -9.78 -13.90
C SER A 123 -5.53 -8.45 -13.33
N SER A 124 -6.42 -7.48 -13.19
CA SER A 124 -6.15 -6.16 -12.60
C SER A 124 -6.07 -6.19 -11.06
N LEU A 125 -6.61 -7.24 -10.42
CA LEU A 125 -6.70 -7.33 -8.95
C LEU A 125 -5.31 -7.31 -8.30
N ARG A 126 -5.18 -6.46 -7.28
CA ARG A 126 -4.05 -6.40 -6.35
C ARG A 126 -4.59 -6.24 -4.93
N ILE A 127 -4.14 -7.10 -4.04
CA ILE A 127 -4.41 -7.01 -2.59
C ILE A 127 -3.05 -6.93 -1.91
N THR A 128 -2.89 -6.00 -0.96
CA THR A 128 -1.65 -5.88 -0.19
C THR A 128 -1.92 -5.86 1.30
N LEU A 129 -0.94 -6.33 2.07
CA LEU A 129 -0.83 -6.15 3.49
C LEU A 129 0.60 -5.72 3.81
N SER A 130 0.77 -4.58 4.46
CA SER A 130 2.06 -4.13 4.99
C SER A 130 1.98 -4.08 6.50
N ARG A 131 3.01 -4.57 7.18
CA ARG A 131 3.17 -4.51 8.64
C ARG A 131 4.50 -3.86 8.98
N SER A 132 4.48 -2.79 9.77
CA SER A 132 5.71 -2.17 10.27
C SER A 132 6.28 -2.93 11.46
N GLY A 133 7.53 -2.63 11.79
CA GLY A 133 8.08 -2.94 13.11
C GLY A 133 7.41 -2.13 14.23
N CYS A 134 7.83 -2.39 15.46
CA CYS A 134 7.44 -1.65 16.67
C CYS A 134 8.67 -1.50 17.58
N TYR A 135 8.52 -0.84 18.71
CA TYR A 135 9.55 -0.88 19.76
C TYR A 135 9.56 -2.27 20.43
N GLY A 136 10.27 -3.21 19.81
CA GLY A 136 10.33 -4.61 20.24
C GLY A 136 10.47 -5.58 19.08
N ASN A 137 9.82 -6.74 19.18
CA ASN A 137 9.99 -7.86 18.28
C ASN A 137 8.84 -8.02 17.25
N CYS A 138 8.12 -6.96 16.91
CA CYS A 138 7.07 -7.04 15.90
C CYS A 138 7.65 -7.38 14.53
N SER A 139 7.06 -8.34 13.86
CA SER A 139 7.45 -8.74 12.52
C SER A 139 7.08 -7.67 11.50
N ALA A 140 8.06 -7.19 10.73
CA ALA A 140 7.87 -6.25 9.63
C ALA A 140 7.99 -6.98 8.29
N TYR A 141 6.95 -6.88 7.45
CA TYR A 141 6.89 -7.52 6.15
C TYR A 141 5.78 -6.93 5.27
N GLU A 142 5.87 -7.22 4.00
CA GLU A 142 4.85 -6.88 3.00
C GLU A 142 4.37 -8.14 2.28
N ILE A 143 3.09 -8.16 1.94
CA ILE A 143 2.44 -9.18 1.10
C ILE A 143 1.75 -8.47 -0.06
N GLU A 144 1.95 -8.94 -1.28
CA GLU A 144 1.16 -8.57 -2.47
C GLU A 144 0.56 -9.84 -3.07
N ILE A 145 -0.76 -9.85 -3.26
CA ILE A 145 -1.51 -10.91 -3.92
C ILE A 145 -2.09 -10.34 -5.20
N ARG A 146 -1.87 -11.04 -6.32
CA ARG A 146 -2.32 -10.65 -7.66
C ARG A 146 -3.46 -11.52 -8.13
N GLY A 147 -4.28 -10.98 -9.02
CA GLY A 147 -5.43 -11.70 -9.56
C GLY A 147 -5.10 -12.95 -10.37
N ASP A 148 -3.86 -13.07 -10.89
CA ASP A 148 -3.35 -14.30 -11.51
C ASP A 148 -3.00 -15.40 -10.48
N GLY A 149 -3.24 -15.15 -9.18
CA GLY A 149 -2.90 -16.04 -8.08
C GLY A 149 -1.44 -15.97 -7.65
N THR A 150 -0.61 -15.10 -8.21
CA THR A 150 0.75 -14.87 -7.71
C THR A 150 0.69 -14.14 -6.38
N ALA A 151 1.35 -14.67 -5.36
CA ALA A 151 1.53 -14.02 -4.08
C ALA A 151 3.01 -13.82 -3.79
N LEU A 152 3.36 -12.59 -3.41
CA LEU A 152 4.71 -12.15 -3.08
C LEU A 152 4.74 -11.81 -1.59
N TYR A 153 5.76 -12.25 -0.89
CA TYR A 153 6.10 -11.89 0.47
C TYR A 153 7.46 -11.21 0.46
N ASP A 154 7.63 -10.16 1.24
CA ASP A 154 8.92 -9.50 1.45
C ASP A 154 9.15 -9.27 2.95
N GLY A 155 9.95 -10.15 3.56
CA GLY A 155 10.30 -10.08 4.98
C GLY A 155 11.40 -9.04 5.21
N GLN A 156 11.13 -8.08 6.09
CA GLN A 156 12.01 -6.94 6.35
C GLN A 156 12.76 -7.07 7.67
N ALA A 157 12.05 -7.20 8.79
CA ALA A 157 12.66 -7.28 10.11
C ALA A 157 11.84 -8.19 11.03
N ASN A 158 12.52 -8.77 12.01
CA ASN A 158 11.90 -9.60 13.06
C ASN A 158 11.04 -10.75 12.52
N VAL A 159 11.44 -11.33 11.41
CA VAL A 159 10.80 -12.48 10.74
C VAL A 159 11.75 -13.67 10.66
N GLY A 160 11.22 -14.87 10.56
CA GLY A 160 12.01 -16.09 10.37
C GLY A 160 12.70 -16.16 8.99
N THR A 161 12.13 -15.46 7.99
CA THR A 161 12.70 -15.39 6.64
C THR A 161 12.69 -13.96 6.14
N THR A 162 13.85 -13.38 5.94
CA THR A 162 14.02 -12.05 5.31
C THR A 162 14.07 -12.16 3.79
N GLY A 163 13.74 -11.03 3.13
CA GLY A 163 13.73 -10.91 1.68
C GLY A 163 12.52 -11.58 1.02
N LYS A 164 12.58 -11.68 -0.31
CA LYS A 164 11.43 -12.00 -1.16
C LYS A 164 11.16 -13.50 -1.26
N LYS A 165 9.89 -13.88 -1.11
CA LYS A 165 9.36 -15.23 -1.38
C LYS A 165 8.15 -15.11 -2.31
N LYS A 166 7.92 -16.18 -3.08
CA LYS A 166 6.80 -16.28 -4.01
C LYS A 166 6.00 -17.55 -3.75
N ALA A 167 4.68 -17.43 -3.83
CA ALA A 167 3.75 -18.56 -3.75
C ALA A 167 2.69 -18.43 -4.84
N LYS A 168 1.90 -19.47 -5.00
CA LYS A 168 0.69 -19.50 -5.82
C LYS A 168 -0.52 -19.75 -4.95
N ILE A 169 -1.59 -19.04 -5.24
CA ILE A 169 -2.89 -19.12 -4.59
C ILE A 169 -3.92 -19.51 -5.64
N SER A 170 -4.84 -20.40 -5.29
CA SER A 170 -5.91 -20.77 -6.22
C SER A 170 -6.90 -19.62 -6.42
N HIS A 171 -7.56 -19.58 -7.57
CA HIS A 171 -8.61 -18.59 -7.83
C HIS A 171 -9.75 -18.70 -6.80
N ALA A 172 -10.15 -19.91 -6.41
CA ALA A 172 -11.15 -20.11 -5.36
C ALA A 172 -10.75 -19.47 -4.01
N SER A 173 -9.47 -19.49 -3.69
CA SER A 173 -8.96 -18.84 -2.49
C SER A 173 -8.94 -17.32 -2.62
N LEU A 174 -8.66 -16.78 -3.82
CA LEU A 174 -8.79 -15.34 -4.09
C LEU A 174 -10.22 -14.86 -3.94
N VAL A 175 -11.19 -15.60 -4.48
CA VAL A 175 -12.62 -15.28 -4.32
C VAL A 175 -13.00 -15.22 -2.84
N LYS A 176 -12.58 -16.20 -2.03
CA LYS A 176 -12.83 -16.17 -0.57
C LYS A 176 -12.20 -14.96 0.12
N LEU A 177 -11.02 -14.55 -0.31
CA LEU A 177 -10.38 -13.37 0.25
C LEU A 177 -11.15 -12.09 -0.13
N VAL A 178 -11.58 -11.94 -1.38
CA VAL A 178 -12.42 -10.82 -1.83
C VAL A 178 -13.74 -10.77 -1.05
N GLU A 179 -14.36 -11.92 -0.76
CA GLU A 179 -15.56 -11.98 0.08
C GLU A 179 -15.30 -11.51 1.52
N ALA A 180 -14.11 -11.71 2.08
CA ALA A 180 -13.75 -11.13 3.38
C ALA A 180 -13.74 -9.60 3.34
N PHE A 181 -13.25 -8.98 2.26
CA PHE A 181 -13.32 -7.54 2.04
C PHE A 181 -14.77 -7.04 1.86
N ARG A 182 -15.62 -7.78 1.12
CA ARG A 182 -17.05 -7.45 0.96
C ARG A 182 -17.77 -7.48 2.29
N LYS A 183 -17.54 -8.53 3.10
CA LYS A 183 -18.21 -8.73 4.39
C LYS A 183 -17.95 -7.60 5.39
N VAL A 184 -16.81 -6.94 5.33
CA VAL A 184 -16.47 -5.80 6.21
C VAL A 184 -16.90 -4.46 5.62
N ASP A 185 -17.56 -4.47 4.47
CA ASP A 185 -17.96 -3.26 3.74
C ASP A 185 -16.75 -2.32 3.48
N TYR A 186 -15.67 -2.91 2.97
CA TYR A 186 -14.34 -2.32 2.97
C TYR A 186 -14.26 -0.95 2.26
N PHE A 187 -15.05 -0.73 1.21
CA PHE A 187 -15.08 0.55 0.49
C PHE A 187 -15.77 1.66 1.29
N SER A 188 -16.62 1.32 2.26
CA SER A 188 -17.28 2.27 3.17
C SER A 188 -16.38 2.72 4.33
N LEU A 189 -15.25 2.04 4.56
CA LEU A 189 -14.33 2.38 5.64
C LEU A 189 -13.62 3.71 5.37
N VAL A 190 -13.16 4.40 6.42
CA VAL A 190 -12.23 5.54 6.29
C VAL A 190 -10.84 5.06 5.91
N ALA A 191 -9.93 6.00 5.62
CA ALA A 191 -8.55 5.65 5.25
C ALA A 191 -7.73 5.05 6.41
N GLY A 192 -8.22 5.16 7.65
CA GLY A 192 -7.55 4.49 8.76
C GLY A 192 -8.15 4.80 10.13
N TYR A 193 -7.66 4.04 11.09
CA TYR A 193 -8.03 4.09 12.50
C TYR A 193 -6.77 4.01 13.35
N ALA A 194 -6.56 4.97 14.25
CA ALA A 194 -5.35 5.02 15.06
C ALA A 194 -5.64 5.39 16.50
N SER A 195 -5.01 4.70 17.44
CA SER A 195 -5.10 4.99 18.87
C SER A 195 -3.89 5.76 19.37
N GLY A 196 -4.07 6.56 20.42
CA GLY A 196 -3.05 7.37 21.07
C GLY A 196 -2.11 6.56 21.98
N VAL A 197 -1.63 5.43 21.47
CA VAL A 197 -0.66 4.56 22.15
C VAL A 197 0.65 4.58 21.37
N THR A 198 1.77 4.26 22.01
CA THR A 198 3.08 4.20 21.37
C THR A 198 3.53 2.75 21.18
N ASP A 199 4.59 2.57 20.41
CA ASP A 199 5.37 1.33 20.34
C ASP A 199 4.63 0.12 19.76
N ASN A 200 3.57 0.35 18.99
CA ASN A 200 2.81 -0.69 18.30
C ASN A 200 3.14 -0.71 16.79
N PRO A 201 2.94 -1.85 16.13
CA PRO A 201 3.08 -1.91 14.69
C PRO A 201 1.91 -1.22 13.98
N THR A 202 2.18 -0.62 12.83
CA THR A 202 1.15 -0.13 11.90
C THR A 202 0.87 -1.21 10.88
N TYR A 203 -0.40 -1.48 10.60
CA TYR A 203 -0.83 -2.35 9.53
C TYR A 203 -1.54 -1.53 8.46
N VAL A 204 -1.33 -1.85 7.20
CA VAL A 204 -2.08 -1.26 6.09
C VAL A 204 -2.49 -2.35 5.13
N THR A 205 -3.79 -2.48 4.95
CA THR A 205 -4.37 -3.31 3.88
C THR A 205 -4.74 -2.44 2.70
N SER A 206 -4.68 -2.99 1.49
CA SER A 206 -5.26 -2.36 0.31
C SER A 206 -5.85 -3.37 -0.65
N ILE A 207 -6.85 -2.93 -1.42
CA ILE A 207 -7.39 -3.65 -2.57
C ILE A 207 -7.54 -2.69 -3.74
N SER A 208 -7.12 -3.11 -4.93
CA SER A 208 -7.29 -2.33 -6.17
C SER A 208 -7.60 -3.25 -7.33
N PHE A 209 -8.52 -2.83 -8.22
CA PHE A 209 -8.92 -3.51 -9.46
C PHE A 209 -9.70 -2.54 -10.33
N ASP A 210 -9.74 -2.74 -11.63
CA ASP A 210 -10.58 -2.01 -12.59
C ASP A 210 -10.55 -0.47 -12.42
N GLY A 211 -9.40 0.08 -12.07
CA GLY A 211 -9.23 1.52 -11.86
C GLY A 211 -9.80 2.05 -10.53
N VAL A 212 -10.28 1.19 -9.62
CA VAL A 212 -10.64 1.57 -8.25
C VAL A 212 -9.57 1.11 -7.26
N SER A 213 -9.45 1.80 -6.13
CA SER A 213 -8.51 1.46 -5.06
C SER A 213 -9.03 1.93 -3.71
N LYS A 214 -8.85 1.09 -2.69
CA LYS A 214 -9.12 1.43 -1.29
C LYS A 214 -8.03 0.90 -0.40
N SER A 215 -7.63 1.72 0.58
CA SER A 215 -6.63 1.35 1.58
C SER A 215 -7.13 1.72 2.97
N VAL A 216 -6.78 0.90 3.96
CA VAL A 216 -7.14 1.13 5.37
C VAL A 216 -5.90 0.91 6.24
N LEU A 217 -5.57 1.92 7.04
CA LEU A 217 -4.54 1.87 8.06
C LEU A 217 -5.17 1.43 9.39
N ASP A 218 -4.54 0.46 10.04
CA ASP A 218 -4.80 0.05 11.42
C ASP A 218 -3.57 0.32 12.30
N TYR A 219 -3.72 1.23 13.26
CA TYR A 219 -2.77 1.40 14.36
C TYR A 219 -3.50 1.27 15.68
N VAL A 220 -3.61 0.01 16.17
CA VAL A 220 -4.44 -0.33 17.33
C VAL A 220 -5.87 0.25 17.18
N GLY A 221 -6.39 0.17 15.97
CA GLY A 221 -7.55 0.92 15.50
C GLY A 221 -8.85 0.62 16.24
N ARG A 222 -8.94 -0.50 16.95
CA ARG A 222 -10.10 -0.80 17.82
C ARG A 222 -10.37 0.29 18.84
N GLY A 223 -9.32 0.94 19.37
CA GLY A 223 -9.44 2.10 20.24
C GLY A 223 -10.04 3.33 19.53
N ALA A 224 -9.92 3.41 18.21
CA ALA A 224 -10.50 4.44 17.34
C ALA A 224 -11.77 3.95 16.62
N ARG A 225 -12.49 3.00 17.20
CA ARG A 225 -13.75 2.42 16.68
C ARG A 225 -13.61 1.72 15.31
N MET A 226 -12.46 1.14 15.03
CA MET A 226 -12.29 0.31 13.84
C MET A 226 -13.22 -0.92 13.91
N PRO A 227 -13.94 -1.24 12.81
CA PRO A 227 -14.73 -2.47 12.75
C PRO A 227 -13.85 -3.72 12.93
N PRO A 228 -14.25 -4.71 13.74
CA PRO A 228 -13.45 -5.93 13.98
C PRO A 228 -13.07 -6.68 12.70
N GLY A 229 -13.94 -6.66 11.68
CA GLY A 229 -13.70 -7.33 10.41
C GLY A 229 -12.47 -6.84 9.65
N VAL A 230 -11.92 -5.64 9.95
CA VAL A 230 -10.66 -5.16 9.35
C VAL A 230 -9.52 -6.08 9.78
N SER A 231 -9.40 -6.37 11.08
CA SER A 231 -8.41 -7.32 11.58
C SER A 231 -8.62 -8.74 11.03
N ASP A 232 -9.88 -9.14 10.77
CA ASP A 232 -10.18 -10.43 10.15
C ASP A 232 -9.65 -10.50 8.70
N VAL A 233 -9.72 -9.40 7.93
CA VAL A 233 -9.12 -9.30 6.59
C VAL A 233 -7.60 -9.42 6.66
N GLU A 234 -6.95 -8.75 7.59
CA GLU A 234 -5.49 -8.83 7.79
C GLU A 234 -5.04 -10.27 8.07
N VAL A 235 -5.74 -10.95 8.99
CA VAL A 235 -5.49 -12.36 9.33
C VAL A 235 -5.80 -13.28 8.14
N ALA A 236 -6.83 -12.97 7.35
CA ALA A 236 -7.18 -13.77 6.17
C ALA A 236 -6.07 -13.71 5.11
N ILE A 237 -5.46 -12.54 4.89
CA ILE A 237 -4.32 -12.38 3.96
C ILE A 237 -3.14 -13.24 4.44
N ASP A 238 -2.73 -13.13 5.71
CA ASP A 238 -1.64 -13.92 6.28
C ASP A 238 -1.88 -15.42 6.17
N ARG A 239 -3.08 -15.84 6.54
CA ARG A 239 -3.48 -17.26 6.51
C ARG A 239 -3.51 -17.82 5.10
N LEU A 240 -4.04 -17.05 4.15
CA LEU A 240 -4.13 -17.49 2.75
C LEU A 240 -2.76 -17.77 2.14
N LEU A 241 -1.78 -16.91 2.44
CA LEU A 241 -0.41 -17.12 2.00
C LEU A 241 0.32 -18.22 2.80
N GLY A 242 -0.19 -18.59 3.97
CA GLY A 242 0.54 -19.39 4.95
C GLY A 242 1.82 -18.65 5.42
N ALA A 243 1.70 -17.35 5.61
CA ALA A 243 2.83 -16.45 5.90
C ALA A 243 3.53 -16.82 7.22
N TYR A 244 2.83 -17.44 8.18
CA TYR A 244 3.39 -17.93 9.45
C TYR A 244 4.69 -18.72 9.28
N ARG A 245 4.83 -19.54 8.22
CA ARG A 245 6.04 -20.32 7.90
C ARG A 245 7.28 -19.46 7.61
N TRP A 246 7.09 -18.19 7.25
CA TRP A 246 8.16 -17.23 7.00
C TRP A 246 8.30 -16.20 8.11
N ILE A 247 7.24 -16.00 8.90
CA ILE A 247 7.18 -15.02 9.99
C ILE A 247 7.75 -15.62 11.27
N GLU A 248 7.38 -16.87 11.58
CA GLU A 248 7.86 -17.55 12.81
C GLU A 248 9.38 -17.75 12.77
N ARG A 249 10.03 -17.33 13.85
CA ARG A 249 11.44 -17.62 14.09
C ARG A 249 11.55 -19.02 14.67
N LYS A 250 12.37 -19.87 14.07
CA LYS A 250 12.72 -21.18 14.57
C LYS A 250 13.76 -21.08 15.68
#